data_04bbdc54b93f16a474e1dcc8725a50b6
#
_entry.id   04bbdc54b93f16a474e1dcc8725a50b6
#
_cell.length_a   1.000
_cell.length_b   1.000
_cell.length_c   1.000
_cell.angle_alpha   90.00
_cell.angle_beta   90.00
_cell.angle_gamma   90.00
#
_symmetry.space_group_name_H-M   'P 1'
#
loop_
_entity.id
_entity.type
_entity.pdbx_description
1 polymer ?
#
loop_
_entity_poly.entity_id
_entity_poly.type
_entity_poly.pdbx_seq_one_letter_code
_entity_poly.pdbx_strand_id
1 'polypeptide(L)'
;MPKNDERKSVRCSFCGKHQEQVARIIAGPGAYICNECVHLCMSILDDTYDPEEQAGPDIPDVIPTPREIRDVLDQYIIGQEDAKIALSVAVYNHYKRIYFGGGEDVELQKSNILLMGPTGCGKTLFAQTLARILKVPFAIADATTLTEAGYVGDDVENILLRLVQAADYDIELAERDIIYVDEIDKIARKSENTSITRDVSGEGVQQALLKILEGTVANVPPQGGRKHPHQEFIQINTKNILFICGGAFDGMEKIIEQRLNKKTIGFGADIQSKKERDTTSVLKQVQPHDLLKFGIIPELVGRLPVITTLNALDKGQLVRILTEPKNALVKQYQKLLEYDMVELDFDTQALEAAADRAIERGIGARGLRAVLEEVMTPLMYEVPSDPTITRVTITAESVKEHVSPAVEHDPDRTQRPRLGGAALHAEQGGVSPKGNVS
;
A
#
# COMPACT_ATOMS: atom_id res chain seq x y z
N MET A 1 82.16 -15.13 -9.83
CA MET A 1 81.25 -14.23 -9.11
C MET A 1 79.83 -14.83 -9.18
N PRO A 2 79.30 -15.36 -8.10
CA PRO A 2 77.93 -15.92 -8.13
C PRO A 2 76.89 -14.77 -8.04
N LYS A 3 75.88 -14.80 -8.91
CA LYS A 3 74.71 -13.94 -8.87
C LYS A 3 73.86 -14.32 -7.64
N ASN A 4 73.67 -13.38 -6.73
CA ASN A 4 72.81 -13.49 -5.60
C ASN A 4 71.36 -13.48 -6.12
N ASP A 5 70.73 -14.65 -6.13
CA ASP A 5 69.31 -14.82 -6.46
C ASP A 5 68.50 -14.61 -5.15
N GLU A 6 68.18 -13.33 -4.83
CA GLU A 6 67.30 -13.01 -3.73
C GLU A 6 65.88 -13.47 -4.08
N ARG A 7 65.57 -14.73 -3.73
CA ARG A 7 64.20 -15.22 -3.70
C ARG A 7 63.41 -14.36 -2.74
N LYS A 8 62.67 -13.39 -3.23
CA LYS A 8 61.70 -12.64 -2.45
C LYS A 8 60.76 -13.65 -1.81
N SER A 9 60.90 -13.87 -0.49
CA SER A 9 60.01 -14.77 0.26
C SER A 9 58.59 -14.21 0.26
N VAL A 10 57.70 -14.92 -0.41
CA VAL A 10 56.27 -14.55 -0.50
C VAL A 10 55.63 -14.73 0.87
N ARG A 11 54.94 -13.68 1.37
CA ARG A 11 54.21 -13.67 2.64
C ARG A 11 52.76 -13.33 2.42
N CYS A 12 51.91 -13.93 3.26
CA CYS A 12 50.48 -13.54 3.28
C CYS A 12 50.34 -12.08 3.71
N SER A 13 49.63 -11.27 2.93
CA SER A 13 49.38 -9.85 3.20
C SER A 13 48.42 -9.63 4.38
N PHE A 14 47.66 -10.67 4.79
CA PHE A 14 46.69 -10.60 5.89
C PHE A 14 47.33 -11.01 7.23
N CYS A 15 48.00 -12.17 7.31
CA CYS A 15 48.51 -12.66 8.60
C CYS A 15 50.07 -12.65 8.69
N GLY A 16 50.76 -12.27 7.62
CA GLY A 16 52.24 -12.18 7.58
C GLY A 16 52.98 -13.53 7.49
N LYS A 17 52.31 -14.68 7.55
CA LYS A 17 52.93 -16.02 7.46
C LYS A 17 53.64 -16.22 6.12
N HIS A 18 54.81 -16.88 6.17
CA HIS A 18 55.58 -17.25 4.97
C HIS A 18 54.93 -18.40 4.21
N GLN A 19 55.19 -18.49 2.91
CA GLN A 19 54.71 -19.56 2.04
C GLN A 19 55.02 -20.96 2.58
N GLU A 20 56.15 -21.14 3.29
CA GLU A 20 56.55 -22.42 3.90
C GLU A 20 55.75 -22.81 5.15
N GLN A 21 55.02 -21.83 5.73
CA GLN A 21 54.20 -22.00 6.95
C GLN A 21 52.73 -22.27 6.69
N VAL A 22 52.32 -22.28 5.43
CA VAL A 22 50.94 -22.43 5.01
C VAL A 22 50.80 -23.40 3.86
N ALA A 23 49.68 -24.07 3.74
CA ALA A 23 49.50 -25.11 2.72
C ALA A 23 49.43 -24.51 1.29
N ARG A 24 48.89 -23.31 1.11
CA ARG A 24 48.78 -22.59 -0.18
C ARG A 24 48.75 -21.08 0.04
N ILE A 25 49.34 -20.37 -0.94
CA ILE A 25 49.16 -18.90 -1.09
C ILE A 25 48.56 -18.62 -2.44
N ILE A 26 47.53 -17.75 -2.45
CA ILE A 26 46.91 -17.24 -3.68
C ILE A 26 47.51 -15.86 -3.94
N ALA A 27 48.02 -15.66 -5.15
CA ALA A 27 48.62 -14.40 -5.57
C ALA A 27 47.58 -13.54 -6.32
N GLY A 28 47.46 -12.28 -5.94
CA GLY A 28 46.68 -11.27 -6.62
C GLY A 28 47.53 -10.06 -7.06
N PRO A 29 46.97 -9.07 -7.76
CA PRO A 29 47.69 -7.86 -8.15
C PRO A 29 48.16 -7.08 -6.93
N GLY A 30 49.46 -7.30 -6.51
CA GLY A 30 50.07 -6.60 -5.38
C GLY A 30 49.74 -7.14 -3.98
N ALA A 31 49.03 -8.26 -3.84
CA ALA A 31 48.71 -8.89 -2.57
C ALA A 31 48.76 -10.41 -2.62
N TYR A 32 49.02 -11.05 -1.47
CA TYR A 32 49.06 -12.51 -1.30
C TYR A 32 48.15 -12.90 -0.15
N ILE A 33 47.30 -13.93 -0.26
CA ILE A 33 46.48 -14.45 0.82
C ILE A 33 46.70 -15.94 1.00
N CYS A 34 46.88 -16.41 2.24
CA CYS A 34 47.03 -17.84 2.53
C CYS A 34 45.68 -18.53 2.69
N ASN A 35 45.66 -19.85 2.56
CA ASN A 35 44.46 -20.67 2.74
C ASN A 35 43.79 -20.50 4.10
N GLU A 36 44.55 -20.31 5.19
CA GLU A 36 44.01 -20.11 6.51
C GLU A 36 43.21 -18.77 6.58
N CYS A 37 43.79 -17.69 6.03
CA CYS A 37 43.08 -16.39 5.94
C CYS A 37 41.85 -16.45 5.03
N VAL A 38 41.91 -17.23 3.94
CA VAL A 38 40.74 -17.46 3.09
C VAL A 38 39.62 -18.15 3.87
N HIS A 39 39.95 -19.22 4.61
CA HIS A 39 38.95 -19.89 5.47
C HIS A 39 38.39 -18.97 6.56
N LEU A 40 39.23 -18.16 7.19
CA LEU A 40 38.76 -17.17 8.19
C LEU A 40 37.85 -16.12 7.54
N CYS A 41 38.21 -15.61 6.37
CA CYS A 41 37.32 -14.67 5.66
C CYS A 41 36.00 -15.34 5.23
N MET A 42 36.03 -16.59 4.78
CA MET A 42 34.80 -17.32 4.46
C MET A 42 33.93 -17.54 5.68
N SER A 43 34.52 -17.97 6.84
CA SER A 43 33.69 -18.13 8.06
C SER A 43 33.10 -16.81 8.55
N ILE A 44 33.81 -15.69 8.44
CA ILE A 44 33.28 -14.38 8.79
C ILE A 44 32.16 -13.97 7.79
N LEU A 45 32.31 -14.25 6.52
CA LEU A 45 31.31 -14.01 5.50
C LEU A 45 30.08 -14.93 5.71
N ASP A 46 30.32 -16.21 6.02
CA ASP A 46 29.24 -17.16 6.29
C ASP A 46 28.47 -16.83 7.60
N ASP A 47 29.18 -16.35 8.65
CA ASP A 47 28.54 -15.88 9.88
C ASP A 47 27.79 -14.53 9.74
N THR A 48 28.15 -13.73 8.72
CA THR A 48 27.45 -12.49 8.36
C THR A 48 26.50 -12.70 7.17
N TYR A 49 26.54 -13.89 6.56
CA TYR A 49 25.72 -14.24 5.43
C TYR A 49 24.40 -14.84 5.93
N ASP A 50 23.44 -13.97 6.20
CA ASP A 50 22.05 -14.40 6.31
C ASP A 50 21.57 -14.65 4.87
N PRO A 51 21.31 -15.92 4.46
CA PRO A 51 20.86 -16.22 3.11
C PRO A 51 19.50 -15.58 2.79
N GLU A 52 18.81 -15.05 3.80
CA GLU A 52 17.57 -14.28 3.64
C GLU A 52 17.83 -12.81 3.26
N GLU A 53 19.04 -12.24 3.50
CA GLU A 53 19.35 -10.82 3.14
C GLU A 53 19.87 -10.63 1.70
N GLN A 54 20.24 -11.70 0.99
CA GLN A 54 20.67 -11.65 -0.41
C GLN A 54 19.88 -12.57 -1.35
N ALA A 55 18.73 -13.04 -0.95
CA ALA A 55 17.73 -13.38 -1.93
C ALA A 55 17.46 -12.08 -2.69
N GLY A 56 17.96 -11.96 -3.91
CA GLY A 56 17.49 -10.94 -4.85
C GLY A 56 15.96 -10.98 -4.81
N PRO A 57 15.27 -9.88 -5.16
CA PRO A 57 13.85 -9.72 -4.89
C PRO A 57 13.15 -11.04 -5.11
N ASP A 58 12.51 -11.58 -4.04
CA ASP A 58 11.78 -12.85 -4.06
C ASP A 58 10.81 -12.78 -5.24
N ILE A 59 11.29 -13.18 -6.42
CA ILE A 59 10.43 -13.33 -7.58
C ILE A 59 9.50 -14.45 -7.15
N PRO A 60 8.23 -14.18 -6.89
CA PRO A 60 7.34 -15.23 -6.46
C PRO A 60 7.38 -16.33 -7.54
N ASP A 61 7.76 -17.53 -7.19
CA ASP A 61 7.83 -18.68 -8.10
C ASP A 61 6.53 -18.86 -8.89
N VAL A 62 5.43 -18.32 -8.38
CA VAL A 62 4.11 -18.35 -9.00
C VAL A 62 3.39 -17.01 -8.78
N ILE A 63 3.00 -16.34 -9.87
CA ILE A 63 2.10 -15.19 -9.78
C ILE A 63 0.74 -15.70 -9.29
N PRO A 64 0.17 -15.13 -8.20
CA PRO A 64 -1.12 -15.57 -7.71
C PRO A 64 -2.20 -15.33 -8.79
N THR A 65 -3.07 -16.30 -8.98
CA THR A 65 -4.17 -16.21 -9.96
C THR A 65 -5.16 -15.10 -9.59
N PRO A 66 -5.96 -14.58 -10.54
CA PRO A 66 -6.98 -13.58 -10.24
C PRO A 66 -7.99 -14.01 -9.15
N ARG A 67 -8.26 -15.31 -9.02
CA ARG A 67 -9.13 -15.85 -7.95
C ARG A 67 -8.46 -15.76 -6.60
N GLU A 68 -7.22 -16.18 -6.50
CA GLU A 68 -6.43 -16.07 -5.25
C GLU A 68 -6.26 -14.62 -4.80
N ILE A 69 -5.98 -13.70 -5.75
CA ILE A 69 -5.92 -12.26 -5.44
C ILE A 69 -7.26 -11.77 -4.90
N ARG A 70 -8.38 -12.14 -5.53
CA ARG A 70 -9.73 -11.80 -5.08
C ARG A 70 -10.02 -12.38 -3.68
N ASP A 71 -9.70 -13.65 -3.44
CA ASP A 71 -9.94 -14.32 -2.16
C ASP A 71 -9.17 -13.66 -1.01
N VAL A 72 -7.98 -13.11 -1.27
CA VAL A 72 -7.26 -12.31 -0.29
C VAL A 72 -7.89 -10.92 -0.13
N LEU A 73 -8.31 -10.26 -1.24
CA LEU A 73 -9.03 -8.99 -1.16
C LEU A 73 -10.30 -9.10 -0.31
N ASP A 74 -11.03 -10.23 -0.42
CA ASP A 74 -12.24 -10.51 0.36
C ASP A 74 -11.99 -10.53 1.89
N GLN A 75 -10.77 -10.84 2.32
CA GLN A 75 -10.40 -10.84 3.74
C GLN A 75 -10.23 -9.43 4.33
N TYR A 76 -10.05 -8.40 3.49
CA TYR A 76 -9.79 -7.03 3.91
C TYR A 76 -10.86 -6.03 3.46
N ILE A 77 -11.55 -6.31 2.36
CA ILE A 77 -12.46 -5.36 1.70
C ILE A 77 -13.87 -5.97 1.61
N ILE A 78 -14.85 -5.25 2.13
CA ILE A 78 -16.25 -5.65 2.10
C ILE A 78 -16.92 -5.14 0.83
N GLY A 79 -17.66 -6.02 0.15
CA GLY A 79 -18.36 -5.68 -1.09
C GLY A 79 -17.43 -5.39 -2.26
N GLN A 80 -17.86 -4.53 -3.18
CA GLN A 80 -17.06 -4.08 -4.33
C GLN A 80 -16.67 -5.20 -5.32
N GLU A 81 -17.54 -6.18 -5.54
CA GLU A 81 -17.22 -7.41 -6.26
C GLU A 81 -16.69 -7.16 -7.69
N ASP A 82 -17.34 -6.27 -8.44
CA ASP A 82 -16.91 -5.94 -9.81
C ASP A 82 -15.49 -5.36 -9.83
N ALA A 83 -15.18 -4.50 -8.85
CA ALA A 83 -13.88 -3.88 -8.73
C ALA A 83 -12.80 -4.90 -8.33
N LYS A 84 -13.10 -5.80 -7.40
CA LYS A 84 -12.17 -6.88 -7.01
C LYS A 84 -11.79 -7.75 -8.20
N ILE A 85 -12.77 -8.15 -9.02
CA ILE A 85 -12.53 -8.94 -10.22
C ILE A 85 -11.68 -8.16 -11.23
N ALA A 86 -12.08 -6.93 -11.57
CA ALA A 86 -11.38 -6.11 -12.55
C ALA A 86 -9.92 -5.83 -12.15
N LEU A 87 -9.70 -5.47 -10.88
CA LEU A 87 -8.36 -5.20 -10.34
C LEU A 87 -7.50 -6.46 -10.27
N SER A 88 -8.06 -7.59 -9.85
CA SER A 88 -7.34 -8.87 -9.80
C SER A 88 -6.85 -9.30 -11.18
N VAL A 89 -7.69 -9.16 -12.20
CA VAL A 89 -7.33 -9.46 -13.60
C VAL A 89 -6.28 -8.49 -14.12
N ALA A 90 -6.45 -7.17 -13.88
CA ALA A 90 -5.54 -6.16 -14.37
C ALA A 90 -4.12 -6.33 -13.77
N VAL A 91 -4.04 -6.57 -12.46
CA VAL A 91 -2.79 -6.80 -11.76
C VAL A 91 -2.12 -8.09 -12.21
N TYR A 92 -2.86 -9.19 -12.30
CA TYR A 92 -2.36 -10.45 -12.82
C TYR A 92 -1.75 -10.30 -14.22
N ASN A 93 -2.48 -9.64 -15.14
CA ASN A 93 -2.00 -9.39 -16.50
C ASN A 93 -0.76 -8.49 -16.52
N HIS A 94 -0.67 -7.51 -15.62
CA HIS A 94 0.50 -6.64 -15.50
C HIS A 94 1.75 -7.45 -15.14
N TYR A 95 1.71 -8.28 -14.08
CA TYR A 95 2.85 -9.09 -13.70
C TYR A 95 3.15 -10.21 -14.69
N LYS A 96 2.12 -10.78 -15.30
CA LYS A 96 2.30 -11.73 -16.42
C LYS A 96 3.08 -11.09 -17.59
N ARG A 97 2.79 -9.84 -17.92
CA ARG A 97 3.57 -9.10 -18.93
C ARG A 97 5.04 -8.93 -18.52
N ILE A 98 5.32 -8.66 -17.25
CA ILE A 98 6.69 -8.46 -16.76
C ILE A 98 7.48 -9.77 -16.81
N TYR A 99 6.90 -10.87 -16.34
CA TYR A 99 7.62 -12.14 -16.19
C TYR A 99 7.64 -13.00 -17.45
N PHE A 100 6.62 -12.88 -18.32
CA PHE A 100 6.49 -13.71 -19.52
C PHE A 100 6.45 -12.90 -20.82
N GLY A 101 6.58 -11.59 -20.77
CA GLY A 101 6.42 -10.68 -21.92
C GLY A 101 7.57 -10.66 -22.94
N GLY A 102 8.51 -11.63 -22.90
CA GLY A 102 9.64 -11.73 -23.82
C GLY A 102 9.39 -12.51 -25.10
N GLY A 103 8.13 -12.77 -25.48
CA GLY A 103 7.79 -13.47 -26.73
C GLY A 103 8.01 -12.58 -27.97
N GLU A 104 8.58 -13.13 -29.04
CA GLU A 104 9.03 -12.39 -30.21
C GLU A 104 7.92 -11.82 -31.09
N ASP A 105 6.67 -12.34 -31.02
CA ASP A 105 5.61 -12.04 -31.97
C ASP A 105 4.61 -10.96 -31.56
N VAL A 106 4.41 -10.69 -30.25
CA VAL A 106 3.41 -9.74 -29.77
C VAL A 106 3.94 -8.91 -28.60
N GLU A 107 3.99 -7.59 -28.76
CA GLU A 107 4.33 -6.67 -27.67
C GLU A 107 3.10 -6.41 -26.78
N LEU A 108 3.20 -6.79 -25.50
CA LEU A 108 2.17 -6.54 -24.49
C LEU A 108 2.30 -5.12 -23.95
N GLN A 109 1.27 -4.31 -24.13
CA GLN A 109 1.25 -2.93 -23.65
C GLN A 109 1.01 -2.83 -22.14
N LYS A 110 1.56 -1.79 -21.54
CA LYS A 110 1.32 -1.43 -20.13
C LYS A 110 -0.13 -0.98 -19.94
N SER A 111 -0.79 -1.47 -18.91
CA SER A 111 -2.18 -1.12 -18.57
C SER A 111 -2.24 -0.56 -17.14
N ASN A 112 -2.21 0.78 -17.03
CA ASN A 112 -2.46 1.45 -15.75
C ASN A 112 -3.95 1.47 -15.44
N ILE A 113 -4.30 1.69 -14.18
CA ILE A 113 -5.66 1.56 -13.66
C ILE A 113 -6.18 2.92 -13.20
N LEU A 114 -7.41 3.24 -13.56
CA LEU A 114 -8.17 4.35 -13.00
C LEU A 114 -9.25 3.81 -12.05
N LEU A 115 -9.18 4.21 -10.77
CA LEU A 115 -10.10 3.79 -9.72
C LEU A 115 -10.97 4.97 -9.30
N MET A 116 -12.24 4.94 -9.67
CA MET A 116 -13.20 6.01 -9.43
C MET A 116 -14.17 5.64 -8.32
N GLY A 117 -14.58 6.61 -7.51
CA GLY A 117 -15.61 6.38 -6.50
C GLY A 117 -15.57 7.37 -5.33
N PRO A 118 -16.63 7.47 -4.54
CA PRO A 118 -16.75 8.47 -3.49
C PRO A 118 -15.64 8.38 -2.45
N THR A 119 -15.48 9.44 -1.68
CA THR A 119 -14.52 9.47 -0.56
C THR A 119 -14.90 8.41 0.47
N GLY A 120 -13.90 7.70 0.99
CA GLY A 120 -14.10 6.68 2.04
C GLY A 120 -14.64 5.33 1.54
N CYS A 121 -14.75 5.09 0.22
CA CYS A 121 -15.17 3.78 -0.33
C CYS A 121 -14.06 2.72 -0.41
N GLY A 122 -12.80 3.07 -0.05
CA GLY A 122 -11.69 2.12 0.05
C GLY A 122 -10.67 2.13 -1.10
N LYS A 123 -10.64 3.16 -1.97
CA LYS A 123 -9.69 3.25 -3.11
C LYS A 123 -8.24 2.97 -2.72
N THR A 124 -7.73 3.70 -1.74
CA THR A 124 -6.36 3.55 -1.24
C THR A 124 -6.12 2.17 -0.61
N LEU A 125 -7.13 1.63 0.10
CA LEU A 125 -7.06 0.30 0.72
C LEU A 125 -6.91 -0.81 -0.33
N PHE A 126 -7.59 -0.70 -1.47
CA PHE A 126 -7.41 -1.63 -2.59
C PHE A 126 -5.96 -1.67 -3.05
N ALA A 127 -5.37 -0.52 -3.35
CA ALA A 127 -4.00 -0.43 -3.84
C ALA A 127 -2.98 -0.97 -2.80
N GLN A 128 -3.12 -0.60 -1.52
CA GLN A 128 -2.28 -1.13 -0.44
C GLN A 128 -2.41 -2.64 -0.26
N THR A 129 -3.63 -3.18 -0.38
CA THR A 129 -3.85 -4.61 -0.21
C THR A 129 -3.27 -5.39 -1.38
N LEU A 130 -3.39 -4.88 -2.61
CA LEU A 130 -2.77 -5.48 -3.79
C LEU A 130 -1.24 -5.53 -3.68
N ALA A 131 -0.60 -4.44 -3.27
CA ALA A 131 0.85 -4.42 -3.04
C ALA A 131 1.29 -5.45 -1.98
N ARG A 132 0.52 -5.59 -0.89
CA ARG A 132 0.77 -6.59 0.15
C ARG A 132 0.62 -8.03 -0.36
N ILE A 133 -0.38 -8.32 -1.20
CA ILE A 133 -0.60 -9.65 -1.80
C ILE A 133 0.59 -10.05 -2.65
N LEU A 134 1.12 -9.09 -3.41
CA LEU A 134 2.21 -9.30 -4.36
C LEU A 134 3.59 -9.21 -3.70
N LYS A 135 3.63 -8.80 -2.41
CA LYS A 135 4.87 -8.55 -1.67
C LYS A 135 5.81 -7.59 -2.40
N VAL A 136 5.26 -6.53 -2.99
CA VAL A 136 6.02 -5.48 -3.66
C VAL A 136 5.98 -4.19 -2.85
N PRO A 137 7.03 -3.35 -2.90
CA PRO A 137 7.01 -2.02 -2.34
C PRO A 137 5.83 -1.19 -2.86
N PHE A 138 5.41 -0.21 -2.08
CA PHE A 138 4.23 0.57 -2.37
C PHE A 138 4.45 2.04 -2.04
N ALA A 139 4.24 2.90 -3.02
CA ALA A 139 4.29 4.35 -2.81
C ALA A 139 2.91 4.99 -3.02
N ILE A 140 2.61 5.99 -2.18
CA ILE A 140 1.41 6.81 -2.31
C ILE A 140 1.84 8.24 -2.66
N ALA A 141 1.18 8.81 -3.65
CA ALA A 141 1.31 10.22 -4.01
C ALA A 141 -0.08 10.87 -4.06
N ASP A 142 -0.13 12.13 -3.71
CA ASP A 142 -1.32 12.97 -3.83
C ASP A 142 -1.12 13.90 -5.02
N ALA A 143 -2.01 13.81 -6.02
CA ALA A 143 -1.92 14.62 -7.22
C ALA A 143 -2.06 16.13 -6.95
N THR A 144 -2.68 16.52 -5.84
CA THR A 144 -2.87 17.93 -5.48
C THR A 144 -1.60 18.61 -4.99
N THR A 145 -0.63 17.84 -4.50
CA THR A 145 0.68 18.36 -4.06
C THR A 145 1.66 18.55 -5.20
N LEU A 146 1.35 18.00 -6.37
CA LEU A 146 2.23 17.99 -7.52
C LEU A 146 2.15 19.31 -8.30
N THR A 147 3.29 19.73 -8.84
CA THR A 147 3.39 20.87 -9.72
C THR A 147 4.21 20.54 -10.96
N GLU A 148 4.06 21.36 -12.00
CA GLU A 148 4.95 21.28 -13.16
C GLU A 148 6.39 21.61 -12.76
N ALA A 149 7.36 20.89 -13.31
CA ALA A 149 8.79 21.06 -13.00
C ALA A 149 9.24 22.51 -13.06
N GLY A 150 9.88 22.98 -11.97
CA GLY A 150 10.40 24.35 -11.85
C GLY A 150 9.49 25.33 -11.10
N TYR A 151 8.29 24.93 -10.69
CA TYR A 151 7.40 25.71 -9.84
C TYR A 151 7.50 25.29 -8.36
N VAL A 152 6.82 26.04 -7.48
CA VAL A 152 6.79 25.73 -6.04
C VAL A 152 5.81 24.58 -5.79
N GLY A 153 6.32 23.44 -5.35
CA GLY A 153 5.57 22.21 -5.07
C GLY A 153 6.46 20.98 -5.30
N ASP A 154 5.88 19.81 -5.16
CA ASP A 154 6.57 18.56 -5.44
C ASP A 154 6.62 18.30 -6.95
N ASP A 155 7.80 18.07 -7.49
CA ASP A 155 7.95 17.59 -8.87
C ASP A 155 7.38 16.18 -8.98
N VAL A 156 6.82 15.84 -10.14
CA VAL A 156 6.24 14.51 -10.40
C VAL A 156 7.26 13.39 -10.20
N GLU A 157 8.55 13.65 -10.43
CA GLU A 157 9.64 12.71 -10.17
C GLU A 157 9.84 12.37 -8.68
N ASN A 158 9.35 13.22 -7.75
CA ASN A 158 9.38 12.91 -6.31
C ASN A 158 8.49 11.70 -5.94
N ILE A 159 7.49 11.38 -6.76
CA ILE A 159 6.72 10.13 -6.62
C ILE A 159 7.64 8.92 -6.75
N LEU A 160 8.54 8.95 -7.75
CA LEU A 160 9.48 7.87 -8.00
C LEU A 160 10.55 7.80 -6.88
N LEU A 161 10.94 8.93 -6.30
CA LEU A 161 11.83 8.93 -5.15
C LEU A 161 11.22 8.21 -3.94
N ARG A 162 9.93 8.48 -3.65
CA ARG A 162 9.19 7.77 -2.59
C ARG A 162 9.16 6.27 -2.83
N LEU A 163 9.02 5.85 -4.10
CA LEU A 163 9.04 4.43 -4.46
C LEU A 163 10.43 3.81 -4.23
N VAL A 164 11.50 4.47 -4.69
CA VAL A 164 12.88 4.03 -4.47
C VAL A 164 13.19 3.92 -2.97
N GLN A 165 12.71 4.86 -2.15
CA GLN A 165 12.84 4.79 -0.70
C GLN A 165 12.04 3.63 -0.08
N ALA A 166 10.84 3.34 -0.60
CA ALA A 166 10.03 2.21 -0.14
C ALA A 166 10.64 0.85 -0.53
N ALA A 167 11.48 0.83 -1.56
CA ALA A 167 12.26 -0.32 -2.00
C ALA A 167 13.67 -0.37 -1.39
N ASP A 168 13.94 0.37 -0.30
CA ASP A 168 15.26 0.44 0.36
C ASP A 168 16.41 0.75 -0.61
N TYR A 169 16.15 1.59 -1.63
CA TYR A 169 17.07 1.96 -2.72
C TYR A 169 17.45 0.82 -3.68
N ASP A 170 16.74 -0.30 -3.64
CA ASP A 170 16.84 -1.33 -4.69
C ASP A 170 16.06 -0.87 -5.93
N ILE A 171 16.81 -0.49 -6.98
CA ILE A 171 16.21 0.05 -8.21
C ILE A 171 15.50 -1.05 -9.02
N GLU A 172 16.02 -2.28 -9.04
CA GLU A 172 15.42 -3.39 -9.78
C GLU A 172 14.08 -3.78 -9.17
N LEU A 173 13.99 -3.74 -7.85
CA LEU A 173 12.76 -3.96 -7.11
C LEU A 173 11.79 -2.80 -7.38
N ALA A 174 12.22 -1.53 -7.21
CA ALA A 174 11.41 -0.34 -7.44
C ALA A 174 10.79 -0.29 -8.86
N GLU A 175 11.47 -0.80 -9.87
CA GLU A 175 10.98 -0.83 -11.25
C GLU A 175 9.80 -1.81 -11.49
N ARG A 176 9.47 -2.67 -10.52
CA ARG A 176 8.36 -3.66 -10.60
C ARG A 176 7.23 -3.40 -9.62
N ASP A 177 7.23 -2.24 -8.99
CA ASP A 177 6.38 -1.87 -7.87
C ASP A 177 5.04 -1.27 -8.28
N ILE A 178 4.25 -0.92 -7.25
CA ILE A 178 2.95 -0.28 -7.41
C ILE A 178 3.00 1.15 -6.86
N ILE A 179 2.60 2.11 -7.69
CA ILE A 179 2.37 3.50 -7.27
C ILE A 179 0.88 3.79 -7.28
N TYR A 180 0.37 4.29 -6.16
CA TYR A 180 -0.98 4.83 -6.06
C TYR A 180 -0.95 6.37 -6.09
N VAL A 181 -1.59 6.96 -7.09
CA VAL A 181 -1.75 8.40 -7.22
C VAL A 181 -3.18 8.75 -6.83
N ASP A 182 -3.37 9.35 -5.65
CA ASP A 182 -4.69 9.76 -5.17
C ASP A 182 -5.09 11.15 -5.72
N GLU A 183 -6.38 11.45 -5.67
CA GLU A 183 -6.98 12.73 -6.03
C GLU A 183 -6.68 13.21 -7.48
N ILE A 184 -6.56 12.27 -8.42
CA ILE A 184 -6.28 12.57 -9.84
C ILE A 184 -7.36 13.47 -10.48
N ASP A 185 -8.58 13.44 -9.97
CA ASP A 185 -9.68 14.29 -10.42
C ASP A 185 -9.46 15.78 -10.10
N LYS A 186 -8.62 16.11 -9.11
CA LYS A 186 -8.36 17.50 -8.70
C LYS A 186 -7.43 18.25 -9.65
N ILE A 187 -6.65 17.53 -10.44
CA ILE A 187 -5.81 18.11 -11.49
C ILE A 187 -6.53 18.19 -12.86
N ALA A 188 -7.83 17.89 -12.90
CA ALA A 188 -8.64 18.06 -14.10
C ALA A 188 -8.70 19.54 -14.52
N ARG A 189 -8.65 19.82 -15.84
CA ARG A 189 -8.76 21.17 -16.38
C ARG A 189 -10.13 21.74 -16.06
N LYS A 190 -10.19 22.91 -15.42
CA LYS A 190 -11.43 23.64 -15.21
C LYS A 190 -11.79 24.42 -16.46
N SER A 191 -12.95 24.16 -17.03
CA SER A 191 -13.39 24.68 -18.35
C SER A 191 -13.65 26.19 -18.42
N GLU A 192 -13.56 26.92 -17.29
CA GLU A 192 -14.00 28.35 -17.24
C GLU A 192 -12.86 29.37 -17.26
N ASN A 193 -11.59 28.98 -17.18
CA ASN A 193 -10.48 29.91 -17.24
C ASN A 193 -9.95 30.07 -18.68
N THR A 194 -10.50 31.04 -19.41
CA THR A 194 -9.91 31.58 -20.65
C THR A 194 -8.64 32.41 -20.37
N SER A 195 -8.03 32.26 -19.22
CA SER A 195 -6.76 32.91 -18.86
C SER A 195 -5.64 32.40 -19.75
N ILE A 196 -4.92 33.30 -20.41
CA ILE A 196 -3.74 33.04 -21.25
C ILE A 196 -2.56 32.49 -20.41
N THR A 197 -2.71 32.40 -19.09
CA THR A 197 -1.69 31.88 -18.19
C THR A 197 -1.73 30.34 -18.21
N ARG A 198 -0.55 29.74 -18.43
CA ARG A 198 -0.33 28.29 -18.39
C ARG A 198 -0.82 27.72 -17.07
N ASP A 199 -1.66 26.70 -17.13
CA ASP A 199 -2.19 26.00 -15.97
C ASP A 199 -1.12 25.03 -15.42
N VAL A 200 -0.34 25.50 -14.46
CA VAL A 200 0.79 24.76 -13.88
C VAL A 200 0.36 23.72 -12.81
N SER A 201 -0.88 23.80 -12.34
CA SER A 201 -1.45 22.93 -11.30
C SER A 201 -2.44 21.90 -11.85
N GLY A 202 -2.94 22.07 -13.04
CA GLY A 202 -3.90 21.17 -13.68
C GLY A 202 -3.28 20.46 -14.89
N GLU A 203 -3.41 21.04 -16.09
CA GLU A 203 -2.93 20.40 -17.33
C GLU A 203 -1.41 20.13 -17.32
N GLY A 204 -0.61 21.06 -16.76
CA GLY A 204 0.85 20.89 -16.65
C GLY A 204 1.25 19.66 -15.84
N VAL A 205 0.53 19.40 -14.74
CA VAL A 205 0.74 18.17 -13.91
C VAL A 205 0.30 16.93 -14.67
N GLN A 206 -0.84 16.97 -15.39
CA GLN A 206 -1.27 15.84 -16.22
C GLN A 206 -0.22 15.49 -17.28
N GLN A 207 0.37 16.48 -17.95
CA GLN A 207 1.43 16.30 -18.93
C GLN A 207 2.72 15.72 -18.33
N ALA A 208 3.07 16.12 -17.09
CA ALA A 208 4.22 15.59 -16.38
C ALA A 208 3.99 14.13 -15.93
N LEU A 209 2.79 13.82 -15.39
CA LEU A 209 2.40 12.45 -15.05
C LEU A 209 2.38 11.53 -16.26
N LEU A 210 1.95 12.02 -17.42
CA LEU A 210 1.91 11.24 -18.64
C LEU A 210 3.26 10.60 -18.97
N LYS A 211 4.36 11.32 -18.79
CA LYS A 211 5.72 10.82 -19.07
C LYS A 211 6.05 9.56 -18.26
N ILE A 212 5.74 9.57 -16.96
CA ILE A 212 6.03 8.41 -16.09
C ILE A 212 5.04 7.27 -16.31
N LEU A 213 3.79 7.58 -16.68
CA LEU A 213 2.77 6.58 -16.99
C LEU A 213 3.04 5.84 -18.30
N GLU A 214 3.65 6.50 -19.28
CA GLU A 214 4.02 5.92 -20.58
C GLU A 214 5.14 4.87 -20.47
N GLY A 215 6.03 5.03 -19.50
CA GLY A 215 7.17 4.14 -19.32
C GLY A 215 8.44 4.71 -19.96
N THR A 216 9.10 5.57 -19.22
CA THR A 216 10.37 6.21 -19.60
C THR A 216 11.43 6.01 -18.54
N VAL A 217 12.69 6.23 -18.88
CA VAL A 217 13.76 6.33 -17.88
C VAL A 217 13.71 7.73 -17.29
N ALA A 218 13.35 7.82 -16.01
CA ALA A 218 13.28 9.06 -15.27
C ALA A 218 14.59 9.29 -14.47
N ASN A 219 15.01 10.55 -14.38
CA ASN A 219 16.16 10.97 -13.57
C ASN A 219 15.64 11.59 -12.26
N VAL A 220 15.82 10.87 -11.16
CA VAL A 220 15.29 11.23 -9.85
C VAL A 220 16.39 11.81 -8.97
N PRO A 221 16.21 13.02 -8.40
CA PRO A 221 17.18 13.58 -7.45
C PRO A 221 17.19 12.77 -6.15
N PRO A 222 18.34 12.29 -5.64
CA PRO A 222 18.40 11.41 -4.46
C PRO A 222 17.94 12.07 -3.15
N GLN A 223 17.95 13.40 -3.07
CA GLN A 223 17.49 14.16 -1.90
C GLN A 223 16.12 14.82 -2.10
N GLY A 224 15.48 14.60 -3.24
CA GLY A 224 14.27 15.33 -3.63
C GLY A 224 14.52 16.81 -3.94
N GLY A 225 13.46 17.54 -4.30
CA GLY A 225 13.54 18.97 -4.57
C GLY A 225 14.10 19.31 -5.95
N ARG A 226 14.66 20.53 -6.09
CA ARG A 226 15.10 21.08 -7.39
C ARG A 226 16.34 20.37 -7.92
N LYS A 227 16.34 20.08 -9.21
CA LYS A 227 17.48 19.49 -9.93
C LYS A 227 18.67 20.47 -9.96
N HIS A 228 19.80 20.09 -9.37
CA HIS A 228 21.03 20.85 -9.44
C HIS A 228 21.94 20.31 -10.55
N PRO A 229 22.66 21.18 -11.33
CA PRO A 229 23.44 20.76 -12.50
C PRO A 229 24.57 19.75 -12.24
N HIS A 230 25.04 19.62 -11.00
CA HIS A 230 26.16 18.76 -10.61
C HIS A 230 25.75 17.61 -9.69
N GLN A 231 24.44 17.31 -9.56
CA GLN A 231 23.93 16.24 -8.72
C GLN A 231 23.84 14.96 -9.54
N GLU A 232 24.31 13.85 -8.96
CA GLU A 232 24.04 12.52 -9.51
C GLU A 232 22.57 12.19 -9.37
N PHE A 233 21.96 11.66 -10.44
CA PHE A 233 20.57 11.28 -10.48
C PHE A 233 20.43 9.75 -10.42
N ILE A 234 19.44 9.29 -9.67
CA ILE A 234 19.00 7.91 -9.72
C ILE A 234 18.20 7.74 -11.00
N GLN A 235 18.61 6.80 -11.86
CA GLN A 235 17.86 6.44 -13.06
C GLN A 235 16.90 5.31 -12.73
N ILE A 236 15.61 5.50 -13.04
CA ILE A 236 14.57 4.50 -12.84
C ILE A 236 13.72 4.38 -14.10
N ASN A 237 13.52 3.14 -14.55
CA ASN A 237 12.70 2.83 -15.72
C ASN A 237 11.25 2.55 -15.29
N THR A 238 10.33 3.42 -15.64
CA THR A 238 8.93 3.32 -15.22
C THR A 238 8.08 2.37 -16.08
N LYS A 239 8.68 1.66 -17.04
CA LYS A 239 7.97 0.76 -17.97
C LYS A 239 7.21 -0.36 -17.25
N ASN A 240 7.78 -0.90 -16.17
CA ASN A 240 7.22 -2.02 -15.42
C ASN A 240 6.54 -1.61 -14.11
N ILE A 241 6.54 -0.35 -13.73
CA ILE A 241 5.83 0.15 -12.55
C ILE A 241 4.32 0.17 -12.86
N LEU A 242 3.50 -0.39 -11.97
CA LEU A 242 2.04 -0.30 -12.09
C LEU A 242 1.53 0.97 -11.44
N PHE A 243 0.88 1.82 -12.20
CA PHE A 243 0.20 2.99 -11.67
C PHE A 243 -1.30 2.71 -11.49
N ILE A 244 -1.78 2.98 -10.29
CA ILE A 244 -3.19 2.98 -9.93
C ILE A 244 -3.56 4.42 -9.56
N CYS A 245 -4.34 5.08 -10.41
CA CYS A 245 -4.77 6.45 -10.21
C CYS A 245 -6.16 6.46 -9.55
N GLY A 246 -6.33 7.10 -8.40
CA GLY A 246 -7.59 7.20 -7.68
C GLY A 246 -8.17 8.60 -7.70
N GLY A 247 -9.50 8.72 -7.79
CA GLY A 247 -10.20 9.99 -7.67
C GLY A 247 -11.67 9.83 -7.28
N ALA A 248 -12.24 10.88 -6.69
CA ALA A 248 -13.67 10.91 -6.37
C ALA A 248 -14.51 11.16 -7.62
N PHE A 249 -14.07 12.04 -8.50
CA PHE A 249 -14.76 12.46 -9.73
C PHE A 249 -16.14 13.04 -9.45
N ASP A 250 -16.25 13.89 -8.42
CA ASP A 250 -17.50 14.53 -8.04
C ASP A 250 -18.11 15.31 -9.22
N GLY A 251 -19.36 15.02 -9.56
CA GLY A 251 -20.08 15.63 -10.68
C GLY A 251 -19.98 14.86 -12.00
N MET A 252 -19.22 13.76 -12.07
CA MET A 252 -19.14 12.87 -13.24
C MET A 252 -20.51 12.30 -13.59
N GLU A 253 -21.34 12.04 -12.59
CA GLU A 253 -22.70 11.52 -12.76
C GLU A 253 -23.52 12.42 -13.69
N LYS A 254 -23.42 13.74 -13.52
CA LYS A 254 -24.13 14.72 -14.37
C LYS A 254 -23.68 14.64 -15.83
N ILE A 255 -22.38 14.41 -16.06
CA ILE A 255 -21.82 14.28 -17.40
C ILE A 255 -22.36 13.01 -18.09
N ILE A 256 -22.37 11.90 -17.33
CA ILE A 256 -22.89 10.61 -17.81
C ILE A 256 -24.40 10.72 -18.08
N GLU A 257 -25.17 11.30 -17.17
CA GLU A 257 -26.61 11.50 -17.35
C GLU A 257 -26.92 12.37 -18.56
N GLN A 258 -26.20 13.45 -18.79
CA GLN A 258 -26.34 14.27 -19.99
C GLN A 258 -26.10 13.49 -21.29
N ARG A 259 -25.13 12.54 -21.28
CA ARG A 259 -24.87 11.66 -22.42
C ARG A 259 -26.00 10.67 -22.64
N LEU A 260 -26.53 10.10 -21.56
CA LEU A 260 -27.62 9.13 -21.63
C LEU A 260 -28.95 9.79 -22.04
N ASN A 261 -29.25 10.96 -21.46
CA ASN A 261 -30.51 11.66 -21.73
C ASN A 261 -30.58 12.27 -23.18
N LYS A 262 -29.45 12.59 -23.80
CA LYS A 262 -29.42 13.04 -25.22
C LYS A 262 -29.95 11.98 -26.20
N LYS A 263 -30.03 10.71 -25.80
CA LYS A 263 -30.58 9.61 -26.62
C LYS A 263 -32.10 9.46 -26.52
N THR A 264 -32.77 10.18 -25.58
CA THR A 264 -34.20 10.03 -25.28
C THR A 264 -35.06 11.22 -25.73
N ILE A 265 -34.69 11.96 -26.79
CA ILE A 265 -35.56 12.97 -27.38
C ILE A 265 -36.51 12.26 -28.36
N GLY A 266 -37.66 11.81 -27.86
CA GLY A 266 -38.73 11.19 -28.62
C GLY A 266 -40.00 11.07 -27.79
N PHE A 267 -41.19 11.16 -28.42
CA PHE A 267 -42.49 10.94 -27.77
C PHE A 267 -42.54 9.51 -27.22
N GLY A 268 -42.36 9.35 -25.89
CA GLY A 268 -42.33 8.06 -25.19
C GLY A 268 -41.23 7.92 -24.15
N ALA A 269 -40.57 9.01 -23.78
CA ALA A 269 -39.57 8.97 -22.70
C ALA A 269 -40.24 8.69 -21.33
N ASP A 270 -39.98 7.53 -20.75
CA ASP A 270 -40.31 7.26 -19.36
C ASP A 270 -39.56 8.29 -18.48
N ILE A 271 -40.30 9.24 -17.94
CA ILE A 271 -39.80 10.20 -16.94
C ILE A 271 -39.71 9.46 -15.61
N GLN A 272 -38.68 8.65 -15.45
CA GLN A 272 -38.32 8.16 -14.13
C GLN A 272 -37.90 9.36 -13.26
N SER A 273 -38.53 9.48 -12.09
CA SER A 273 -38.27 10.57 -11.17
C SER A 273 -36.79 10.65 -10.80
N LYS A 274 -36.23 11.86 -10.78
CA LYS A 274 -34.82 12.16 -10.48
C LYS A 274 -34.31 11.66 -9.12
N LYS A 275 -35.18 11.14 -8.26
CA LYS A 275 -34.89 10.75 -6.86
C LYS A 275 -34.45 9.28 -6.68
N GLU A 276 -34.54 8.43 -7.71
CA GLU A 276 -34.34 6.98 -7.54
C GLU A 276 -33.20 6.37 -8.37
N ARG A 277 -32.48 7.16 -9.15
CA ARG A 277 -31.29 6.64 -9.82
C ARG A 277 -30.14 6.65 -8.82
N ASP A 278 -29.82 5.47 -8.34
CA ASP A 278 -28.66 5.24 -7.51
C ASP A 278 -27.40 5.78 -8.21
N THR A 279 -26.77 6.81 -7.64
CA THR A 279 -25.55 7.48 -8.15
C THR A 279 -24.48 6.48 -8.56
N THR A 280 -24.43 5.38 -7.83
CA THR A 280 -23.54 4.25 -8.04
C THR A 280 -23.76 3.55 -9.39
N SER A 281 -25.02 3.37 -9.79
CA SER A 281 -25.38 2.71 -11.06
C SER A 281 -25.01 3.57 -12.26
N VAL A 282 -25.02 4.88 -12.10
CA VAL A 282 -24.65 5.84 -13.15
C VAL A 282 -23.14 5.82 -13.38
N LEU A 283 -22.33 5.84 -12.32
CA LEU A 283 -20.87 5.81 -12.42
C LEU A 283 -20.34 4.56 -13.12
N LYS A 284 -21.01 3.41 -12.97
CA LYS A 284 -20.65 2.18 -13.70
C LYS A 284 -20.70 2.30 -15.21
N GLN A 285 -21.43 3.30 -15.73
CA GLN A 285 -21.58 3.54 -17.16
C GLN A 285 -20.57 4.55 -17.71
N VAL A 286 -19.53 4.90 -16.94
CA VAL A 286 -18.49 5.82 -17.36
C VAL A 286 -17.78 5.33 -18.63
N GLN A 287 -17.49 6.26 -19.52
CA GLN A 287 -16.76 6.02 -20.75
C GLN A 287 -15.57 6.98 -20.86
N PRO A 288 -14.52 6.65 -21.62
CA PRO A 288 -13.39 7.54 -21.83
C PRO A 288 -13.77 8.97 -22.23
N HIS A 289 -14.83 9.13 -23.04
CA HIS A 289 -15.35 10.44 -23.45
C HIS A 289 -15.87 11.29 -22.29
N ASP A 290 -16.40 10.67 -21.23
CA ASP A 290 -16.88 11.39 -20.06
C ASP A 290 -15.72 11.98 -19.27
N LEU A 291 -14.57 11.26 -19.20
CA LEU A 291 -13.33 11.75 -18.60
C LEU A 291 -12.78 12.98 -19.32
N LEU A 292 -12.85 12.98 -20.67
CA LEU A 292 -12.46 14.16 -21.48
C LEU A 292 -13.32 15.37 -21.13
N LYS A 293 -14.62 15.18 -20.99
CA LYS A 293 -15.54 16.26 -20.60
C LYS A 293 -15.33 16.74 -19.17
N PHE A 294 -14.88 15.84 -18.31
CA PHE A 294 -14.53 16.18 -16.92
C PHE A 294 -13.28 17.06 -16.84
N GLY A 295 -12.39 16.98 -17.83
CA GLY A 295 -11.17 17.79 -17.91
C GLY A 295 -9.86 16.99 -17.83
N ILE A 296 -9.93 15.67 -17.97
CA ILE A 296 -8.73 14.83 -18.12
C ILE A 296 -8.29 14.90 -19.59
N ILE A 297 -6.99 15.09 -19.85
CA ILE A 297 -6.46 15.20 -21.21
C ILE A 297 -6.56 13.85 -21.97
N PRO A 298 -6.77 13.87 -23.30
CA PRO A 298 -6.94 12.65 -24.09
C PRO A 298 -5.79 11.66 -23.95
N GLU A 299 -4.56 12.15 -23.91
CA GLU A 299 -3.35 11.36 -23.80
C GLU A 299 -3.31 10.58 -22.48
N LEU A 300 -3.70 11.23 -21.37
CA LEU A 300 -3.76 10.59 -20.06
C LEU A 300 -4.87 9.52 -19.99
N VAL A 301 -6.04 9.80 -20.56
CA VAL A 301 -7.14 8.82 -20.67
C VAL A 301 -6.69 7.59 -21.46
N GLY A 302 -5.93 7.78 -22.54
CA GLY A 302 -5.35 6.69 -23.33
C GLY A 302 -4.35 5.81 -22.57
N ARG A 303 -3.74 6.32 -21.50
CA ARG A 303 -2.79 5.58 -20.63
C ARG A 303 -3.42 4.95 -19.38
N LEU A 304 -4.72 5.13 -19.20
CA LEU A 304 -5.52 4.55 -18.11
C LEU A 304 -6.65 3.68 -18.69
N PRO A 305 -6.32 2.60 -19.42
CA PRO A 305 -7.32 1.80 -20.15
C PRO A 305 -8.23 0.99 -19.23
N VAL A 306 -7.80 0.68 -18.01
CA VAL A 306 -8.60 -0.06 -17.04
C VAL A 306 -9.32 0.92 -16.12
N ILE A 307 -10.60 1.19 -16.42
CA ILE A 307 -11.44 2.06 -15.61
C ILE A 307 -12.32 1.19 -14.71
N THR A 308 -12.21 1.38 -13.41
CA THR A 308 -12.95 0.61 -12.41
C THR A 308 -13.64 1.56 -11.44
N THR A 309 -14.90 1.28 -11.11
CA THR A 309 -15.70 2.13 -10.23
C THR A 309 -15.99 1.42 -8.91
N LEU A 310 -15.90 2.17 -7.81
CA LEU A 310 -16.29 1.73 -6.48
C LEU A 310 -17.63 2.36 -6.10
N ASN A 311 -18.46 1.55 -5.46
CA ASN A 311 -19.77 1.97 -4.99
C ASN A 311 -19.66 2.72 -3.67
N ALA A 312 -20.59 3.63 -3.40
CA ALA A 312 -20.80 4.14 -2.04
C ALA A 312 -21.13 2.97 -1.10
N LEU A 313 -20.68 3.08 0.13
CA LEU A 313 -20.92 2.04 1.14
C LEU A 313 -22.28 2.28 1.81
N ASP A 314 -23.10 1.24 1.86
CA ASP A 314 -24.36 1.26 2.59
C ASP A 314 -24.14 0.98 4.09
N LYS A 315 -25.20 1.18 4.91
CA LYS A 315 -25.14 0.94 6.35
C LYS A 315 -24.73 -0.48 6.70
N GLY A 316 -25.28 -1.48 6.00
CA GLY A 316 -24.95 -2.89 6.24
C GLY A 316 -23.50 -3.19 5.95
N GLN A 317 -22.93 -2.64 4.88
CA GLN A 317 -21.53 -2.76 4.55
C GLN A 317 -20.63 -2.06 5.58
N LEU A 318 -21.00 -0.90 6.08
CA LEU A 318 -20.26 -0.20 7.14
C LEU A 318 -20.21 -1.00 8.44
N VAL A 319 -21.31 -1.62 8.85
CA VAL A 319 -21.34 -2.53 10.01
C VAL A 319 -20.43 -3.73 9.80
N ARG A 320 -20.46 -4.35 8.60
CA ARG A 320 -19.56 -5.45 8.26
C ARG A 320 -18.09 -5.03 8.26
N ILE A 321 -17.76 -3.82 7.80
CA ILE A 321 -16.40 -3.26 7.82
C ILE A 321 -15.86 -3.14 9.25
N LEU A 322 -16.72 -2.89 10.24
CA LEU A 322 -16.31 -2.83 11.64
C LEU A 322 -15.89 -4.18 12.21
N THR A 323 -16.42 -5.30 11.69
CA THR A 323 -16.32 -6.63 12.34
C THR A 323 -15.66 -7.72 11.49
N GLU A 324 -15.94 -7.79 10.18
CA GLU A 324 -15.55 -8.94 9.36
C GLU A 324 -14.07 -8.93 8.92
N PRO A 325 -13.49 -7.83 8.39
CA PRO A 325 -12.12 -7.83 7.87
C PRO A 325 -11.11 -8.35 8.89
N LYS A 326 -9.99 -8.90 8.40
CA LYS A 326 -8.90 -9.37 9.27
C LYS A 326 -8.42 -8.30 10.25
N ASN A 327 -8.33 -7.06 9.78
CA ASN A 327 -7.91 -5.89 10.55
C ASN A 327 -9.09 -4.96 10.89
N ALA A 328 -10.29 -5.52 11.09
CA ALA A 328 -11.47 -4.75 11.48
C ALA A 328 -11.24 -3.93 12.75
N LEU A 329 -11.81 -2.71 12.82
CA LEU A 329 -11.58 -1.80 13.94
C LEU A 329 -11.96 -2.40 15.28
N VAL A 330 -13.09 -3.12 15.35
CA VAL A 330 -13.52 -3.83 16.56
C VAL A 330 -12.44 -4.82 17.02
N LYS A 331 -11.91 -5.64 16.11
CA LYS A 331 -10.86 -6.61 16.42
C LYS A 331 -9.56 -5.93 16.92
N GLN A 332 -9.23 -4.76 16.36
CA GLN A 332 -8.06 -3.99 16.81
C GLN A 332 -8.23 -3.53 18.26
N TYR A 333 -9.39 -2.93 18.61
CA TYR A 333 -9.66 -2.50 19.98
C TYR A 333 -9.79 -3.68 20.95
N GLN A 334 -10.44 -4.77 20.53
CA GLN A 334 -10.48 -6.01 21.32
C GLN A 334 -9.08 -6.51 21.64
N LYS A 335 -8.17 -6.51 20.64
CA LYS A 335 -6.79 -6.95 20.86
C LYS A 335 -6.00 -6.01 21.76
N LEU A 336 -6.25 -4.70 21.70
CA LEU A 336 -5.60 -3.74 22.60
C LEU A 336 -6.04 -3.94 24.06
N LEU A 337 -7.34 -4.11 24.32
CA LEU A 337 -7.85 -4.34 25.68
C LEU A 337 -7.54 -5.75 26.19
N GLU A 338 -7.40 -6.74 25.30
CA GLU A 338 -6.93 -8.08 25.66
C GLU A 338 -5.51 -8.03 26.27
N TYR A 339 -4.63 -7.13 25.83
CA TYR A 339 -3.32 -6.93 26.46
C TYR A 339 -3.42 -6.39 27.89
N ASP A 340 -4.50 -5.65 28.19
CA ASP A 340 -4.85 -5.22 29.55
C ASP A 340 -5.68 -6.28 30.30
N MET A 341 -5.85 -7.49 29.70
CA MET A 341 -6.66 -8.59 30.21
C MET A 341 -8.13 -8.19 30.42
N VAL A 342 -8.67 -7.31 29.60
CA VAL A 342 -10.07 -6.86 29.61
C VAL A 342 -10.76 -7.33 28.34
N GLU A 343 -11.94 -7.92 28.48
CA GLU A 343 -12.81 -8.33 27.39
C GLU A 343 -13.61 -7.14 26.88
N LEU A 344 -13.60 -6.92 25.56
CA LEU A 344 -14.35 -5.84 24.93
C LEU A 344 -15.43 -6.42 24.02
N ASP A 345 -16.68 -6.05 24.29
CA ASP A 345 -17.85 -6.41 23.51
C ASP A 345 -18.54 -5.18 22.91
N PHE A 346 -19.12 -5.36 21.74
CA PHE A 346 -19.95 -4.36 21.07
C PHE A 346 -21.34 -4.93 20.81
N ASP A 347 -22.36 -4.28 21.30
CA ASP A 347 -23.72 -4.59 20.93
C ASP A 347 -23.96 -4.35 19.44
N THR A 348 -24.77 -5.18 18.80
CA THR A 348 -25.14 -4.99 17.39
C THR A 348 -25.71 -3.59 17.13
N GLN A 349 -26.52 -3.08 18.07
CA GLN A 349 -27.09 -1.73 17.99
C GLN A 349 -26.03 -0.63 18.11
N ALA A 350 -24.94 -0.85 18.85
CA ALA A 350 -23.81 0.07 18.92
C ALA A 350 -23.08 0.17 17.57
N LEU A 351 -22.86 -0.96 16.90
CA LEU A 351 -22.26 -1.01 15.58
C LEU A 351 -23.12 -0.31 14.52
N GLU A 352 -24.44 -0.52 14.58
CA GLU A 352 -25.38 0.18 13.71
C GLU A 352 -25.39 1.70 13.97
N ALA A 353 -25.36 2.12 15.25
CA ALA A 353 -25.28 3.52 15.62
C ALA A 353 -23.97 4.17 15.12
N ALA A 354 -22.85 3.44 15.16
CA ALA A 354 -21.58 3.91 14.62
C ALA A 354 -21.65 4.08 13.09
N ALA A 355 -22.29 3.15 12.39
CA ALA A 355 -22.51 3.25 10.95
C ALA A 355 -23.40 4.44 10.58
N ASP A 356 -24.51 4.66 11.29
CA ASP A 356 -25.40 5.80 11.07
C ASP A 356 -24.65 7.14 11.24
N ARG A 357 -23.88 7.31 12.34
CA ARG A 357 -23.07 8.52 12.56
C ARG A 357 -21.99 8.72 11.49
N ALA A 358 -21.39 7.65 10.98
CA ALA A 358 -20.42 7.75 9.88
C ALA A 358 -21.07 8.20 8.57
N ILE A 359 -22.31 7.75 8.29
CA ILE A 359 -23.10 8.19 7.12
C ILE A 359 -23.47 9.68 7.27
N GLU A 360 -23.95 10.09 8.43
CA GLU A 360 -24.31 11.50 8.72
C GLU A 360 -23.13 12.45 8.51
N ARG A 361 -21.90 12.01 8.84
CA ARG A 361 -20.67 12.78 8.60
C ARG A 361 -20.25 12.84 7.13
N GLY A 362 -20.82 12.02 6.25
CA GLY A 362 -20.56 12.04 4.80
C GLY A 362 -19.15 11.64 4.37
N ILE A 363 -18.36 11.00 5.24
CA ILE A 363 -16.94 10.63 4.98
C ILE A 363 -16.71 9.12 4.81
N GLY A 364 -17.80 8.36 4.63
CA GLY A 364 -17.77 6.92 4.39
C GLY A 364 -17.07 6.13 5.50
N ALA A 365 -16.37 5.06 5.16
CA ALA A 365 -15.69 4.21 6.15
C ALA A 365 -14.60 4.94 6.98
N ARG A 366 -14.04 6.05 6.48
CA ARG A 366 -13.09 6.87 7.29
C ARG A 366 -13.76 7.44 8.55
N GLY A 367 -15.08 7.71 8.50
CA GLY A 367 -15.85 8.18 9.63
C GLY A 367 -15.98 7.17 10.78
N LEU A 368 -15.93 5.87 10.48
CA LEU A 368 -16.09 4.82 11.49
C LEU A 368 -15.00 4.88 12.57
N ARG A 369 -13.74 5.11 12.17
CA ARG A 369 -12.63 5.23 13.13
C ARG A 369 -12.86 6.40 14.07
N ALA A 370 -13.18 7.59 13.54
CA ALA A 370 -13.40 8.78 14.36
C ALA A 370 -14.57 8.60 15.35
N VAL A 371 -15.65 7.95 14.91
CA VAL A 371 -16.81 7.66 15.77
C VAL A 371 -16.42 6.71 16.91
N LEU A 372 -15.66 5.64 16.61
CA LEU A 372 -15.22 4.71 17.64
C LEU A 372 -14.19 5.34 18.58
N GLU A 373 -13.26 6.15 18.08
CA GLU A 373 -12.26 6.85 18.90
C GLU A 373 -12.89 7.77 19.94
N GLU A 374 -14.02 8.41 19.64
CA GLU A 374 -14.77 9.24 20.60
C GLU A 374 -15.23 8.43 21.84
N VAL A 375 -15.60 7.16 21.65
CA VAL A 375 -16.03 6.27 22.73
C VAL A 375 -14.85 5.54 23.37
N MET A 376 -13.88 5.11 22.57
CA MET A 376 -12.78 4.27 23.03
C MET A 376 -11.67 5.06 23.74
N THR A 377 -11.45 6.33 23.40
CA THR A 377 -10.38 7.12 24.00
C THR A 377 -10.53 7.27 25.53
N PRO A 378 -11.70 7.62 26.09
CA PRO A 378 -11.90 7.65 27.54
C PRO A 378 -11.67 6.28 28.19
N LEU A 379 -12.17 5.21 27.58
CA LEU A 379 -12.00 3.85 28.08
C LEU A 379 -10.52 3.43 28.13
N MET A 380 -9.79 3.65 27.05
CA MET A 380 -8.38 3.31 26.97
C MET A 380 -7.50 4.14 27.94
N TYR A 381 -8.02 5.28 28.42
CA TYR A 381 -7.39 6.06 29.49
C TYR A 381 -7.67 5.49 30.89
N GLU A 382 -8.89 5.01 31.13
CA GLU A 382 -9.33 4.52 32.45
C GLU A 382 -8.91 3.06 32.71
N VAL A 383 -9.12 2.17 31.74
CA VAL A 383 -8.92 0.72 31.88
C VAL A 383 -7.53 0.34 32.39
N PRO A 384 -6.40 0.89 31.89
CA PRO A 384 -5.08 0.53 32.40
C PRO A 384 -4.83 1.00 33.85
N SER A 385 -5.63 1.95 34.33
CA SER A 385 -5.50 2.52 35.68
C SER A 385 -6.28 1.74 36.73
N ASP A 386 -7.33 1.02 36.34
CA ASP A 386 -8.17 0.22 37.24
C ASP A 386 -8.02 -1.29 36.95
N PRO A 387 -7.26 -2.03 37.77
CA PRO A 387 -7.03 -3.46 37.58
C PRO A 387 -8.28 -4.32 37.84
N THR A 388 -9.34 -3.79 38.41
CA THR A 388 -10.58 -4.52 38.73
C THR A 388 -11.48 -4.69 37.52
N ILE A 389 -11.30 -3.92 36.44
CA ILE A 389 -12.10 -4.00 35.21
C ILE A 389 -11.79 -5.32 34.49
N THR A 390 -12.83 -6.10 34.23
CA THR A 390 -12.73 -7.40 33.53
C THR A 390 -13.38 -7.41 32.17
N ARG A 391 -14.51 -6.70 32.04
CA ARG A 391 -15.25 -6.61 30.77
C ARG A 391 -15.82 -5.22 30.56
N VAL A 392 -15.83 -4.80 29.31
CA VAL A 392 -16.45 -3.54 28.85
C VAL A 392 -17.40 -3.86 27.70
N THR A 393 -18.63 -3.39 27.79
CA THR A 393 -19.65 -3.52 26.74
C THR A 393 -20.03 -2.16 26.20
N ILE A 394 -19.83 -1.95 24.90
CA ILE A 394 -20.22 -0.72 24.20
C ILE A 394 -21.67 -0.86 23.74
N THR A 395 -22.52 0.06 24.19
CA THR A 395 -23.95 0.12 23.85
C THR A 395 -24.26 1.19 22.81
N ALA A 396 -25.45 1.16 22.25
CA ALA A 396 -25.90 2.20 21.30
C ALA A 396 -25.93 3.60 21.94
N GLU A 397 -26.23 3.70 23.23
CA GLU A 397 -26.25 4.96 24.00
C GLU A 397 -24.84 5.52 24.17
N SER A 398 -23.85 4.65 24.38
CA SER A 398 -22.44 5.05 24.45
C SER A 398 -21.96 5.70 23.15
N VAL A 399 -22.45 5.22 22.00
CA VAL A 399 -22.11 5.77 20.69
C VAL A 399 -22.90 7.03 20.37
N LYS A 400 -24.21 7.08 20.69
CA LYS A 400 -25.11 8.22 20.32
C LYS A 400 -25.00 9.39 21.27
N GLU A 401 -25.00 9.11 22.56
CA GLU A 401 -25.16 10.09 23.62
C GLU A 401 -23.91 10.28 24.49
N HIS A 402 -22.83 9.58 24.14
CA HIS A 402 -21.57 9.57 24.90
C HIS A 402 -21.73 9.14 26.37
N VAL A 403 -22.73 8.30 26.65
CA VAL A 403 -22.89 7.69 27.96
C VAL A 403 -21.76 6.72 28.21
N SER A 404 -21.23 6.66 29.41
CA SER A 404 -20.16 5.72 29.78
C SER A 404 -20.59 4.28 29.47
N PRO A 405 -19.74 3.49 28.83
CA PRO A 405 -20.00 2.08 28.55
C PRO A 405 -20.27 1.27 29.83
N ALA A 406 -20.92 0.14 29.68
CA ALA A 406 -21.11 -0.80 30.80
C ALA A 406 -19.79 -1.47 31.13
N VAL A 407 -19.36 -1.37 32.38
CA VAL A 407 -18.10 -1.92 32.89
C VAL A 407 -18.38 -2.94 33.97
N GLU A 408 -17.82 -4.15 33.84
CA GLU A 408 -17.86 -5.17 34.87
C GLU A 408 -16.56 -5.18 35.66
N HIS A 409 -16.66 -5.27 37.00
CA HIS A 409 -15.53 -5.25 37.92
C HIS A 409 -15.44 -6.57 38.69
N ASP A 410 -14.21 -7.05 38.85
CA ASP A 410 -13.87 -8.13 39.81
C ASP A 410 -12.95 -7.54 40.87
N PRO A 411 -13.47 -7.36 42.12
CA PRO A 411 -12.71 -6.76 43.22
C PRO A 411 -11.48 -7.58 43.65
N ASP A 412 -11.50 -8.88 43.39
CA ASP A 412 -10.39 -9.77 43.76
C ASP A 412 -9.22 -9.75 42.78
N ARG A 413 -9.39 -9.09 41.63
CA ARG A 413 -8.40 -8.95 40.59
C ARG A 413 -7.41 -7.82 40.90
N THR A 414 -6.15 -8.17 41.16
CA THR A 414 -5.08 -7.20 41.51
C THR A 414 -3.93 -7.16 40.48
N GLN A 415 -3.94 -8.03 39.47
CA GLN A 415 -2.84 -8.14 38.53
C GLN A 415 -2.96 -7.13 37.39
N ARG A 416 -1.87 -6.37 37.17
CA ARG A 416 -1.70 -5.55 35.96
C ARG A 416 -0.91 -6.32 34.89
N PRO A 417 -1.18 -6.11 33.59
CA PRO A 417 -0.39 -6.71 32.54
C PRO A 417 1.08 -6.29 32.67
N ARG A 418 2.01 -7.24 32.55
CA ARG A 418 3.45 -6.97 32.51
C ARG A 418 3.93 -7.01 31.08
N LEU A 419 4.69 -6.01 30.64
CA LEU A 419 5.41 -6.05 29.37
C LEU A 419 6.26 -7.32 29.31
N GLY A 420 5.97 -8.25 28.39
CA GLY A 420 6.65 -9.55 28.25
C GLY A 420 5.89 -10.78 28.76
N GLY A 421 4.71 -10.63 29.37
CA GLY A 421 3.95 -11.76 29.92
C GLY A 421 3.29 -12.70 28.91
N ALA A 422 3.07 -12.26 27.68
CA ALA A 422 2.43 -13.07 26.64
C ALA A 422 3.32 -14.17 26.03
N ALA A 423 4.63 -14.11 26.24
CA ALA A 423 5.58 -15.12 25.71
C ALA A 423 5.79 -16.32 26.66
N LEU A 424 5.34 -16.25 27.92
CA LEU A 424 5.63 -17.28 28.93
C LEU A 424 4.57 -18.38 29.09
N HIS A 425 3.42 -18.27 28.43
CA HIS A 425 2.37 -19.31 28.51
C HIS A 425 2.47 -20.42 27.45
N ALA A 426 3.38 -20.32 26.49
CA ALA A 426 3.59 -21.36 25.46
C ALA A 426 4.57 -22.48 25.87
N GLU A 427 5.35 -22.32 26.98
CA GLU A 427 6.41 -23.28 27.35
C GLU A 427 6.18 -24.08 28.63
N GLN A 428 5.02 -24.01 29.30
CA GLN A 428 4.75 -24.84 30.48
C GLN A 428 3.85 -26.06 30.21
N GLY A 429 4.00 -26.69 29.04
CA GLY A 429 3.42 -27.96 28.70
C GLY A 429 4.47 -29.06 28.56
N GLY A 430 4.88 -29.66 29.68
CA GLY A 430 5.47 -30.98 29.67
C GLY A 430 7.00 -31.11 29.82
N VAL A 431 7.47 -31.33 31.03
CA VAL A 431 8.33 -32.50 31.38
C VAL A 431 8.30 -32.66 32.93
N SER A 432 7.65 -33.70 33.39
CA SER A 432 7.88 -34.22 34.75
C SER A 432 9.22 -34.92 34.80
N PRO A 433 10.09 -34.69 35.82
CA PRO A 433 11.23 -35.53 36.04
C PRO A 433 10.79 -36.80 36.78
N LYS A 434 10.88 -37.94 36.13
CA LYS A 434 10.86 -39.24 36.81
C LYS A 434 12.19 -39.42 37.53
N GLY A 435 12.05 -39.73 38.83
CA GLY A 435 13.10 -39.84 39.80
C GLY A 435 14.10 -40.93 39.53
N ASN A 436 15.24 -40.70 40.11
CA ASN A 436 16.29 -41.66 40.38
C ASN A 436 15.94 -42.62 41.50
N VAL A 437 16.25 -43.87 41.28
CA VAL A 437 16.69 -44.77 42.36
C VAL A 437 17.75 -45.71 41.80
N SER A 438 18.86 -45.78 42.57
CA SER A 438 20.00 -46.68 42.64
C SER A 438 21.03 -46.69 41.55
#